data_da5d362c466105feee44d7db4f23c3b2
#
_entry.id   da5d362c466105feee44d7db4f23c3b2
#
_cell.length_a   1.000
_cell.length_b   1.000
_cell.length_c   1.000
_cell.angle_alpha   90.00
_cell.angle_beta   90.00
_cell.angle_gamma   90.00
#
_symmetry.space_group_name_H-M   'P 1'
#
loop_
_entity.id
_entity.type
_entity.pdbx_description
1 polymer ?
#
loop_
_entity_poly.entity_id
_entity_poly.type
_entity_poly.pdbx_seq_one_letter_code
_entity_poly.pdbx_strand_id
1 'polypeptide(L)'
;MDPKDLIYPLFVVEGTNIKEPIATMPDIYRYSLDRIDEELECVQAAGISGILLFGVPAHKDAVGSSAYDPHGILAQAITHIQSKLPHQLVIADVCLCEYTDHGHCGLVHEHAILNDETLPLLAKMAVCCVQAGADNDMMDGDITAIRQALDAHGLSQTPIMGYSAKYASGYYSPFRDAAGSAPCFGDRRSYQMDPRNGKEGVREVENDIDMGADIVMVKPALAYLDVVKAVSEHCSLPLAVNNVSGEYAMVKAAAKAGMIDEKRIIFENLIAMKRASAQIIITYHALEMAHWLETGEVYAF
;
A
#
# COMPACT_ATOMS: atom_id res chain seq x y z
N MET A 1 16.80 -12.98 -0.40
CA MET A 1 15.48 -12.44 -0.76
C MET A 1 14.74 -13.52 -1.52
N ASP A 2 13.46 -13.68 -1.25
CA ASP A 2 12.56 -14.66 -1.84
C ASP A 2 11.36 -13.93 -2.46
N PRO A 3 10.72 -14.38 -3.54
CA PRO A 3 9.46 -13.81 -4.03
C PRO A 3 8.40 -13.65 -2.95
N LYS A 4 8.43 -14.52 -1.93
CA LYS A 4 7.52 -14.46 -0.79
C LYS A 4 7.76 -13.28 0.16
N ASP A 5 8.88 -12.60 0.06
CA ASP A 5 9.13 -11.35 0.79
C ASP A 5 8.39 -10.15 0.16
N LEU A 6 7.84 -10.33 -1.07
CA LEU A 6 7.30 -9.25 -1.89
C LEU A 6 5.78 -9.20 -1.86
N ILE A 7 5.24 -7.97 -1.84
CA ILE A 7 3.83 -7.66 -2.04
C ILE A 7 3.70 -6.76 -3.26
N TYR A 8 2.78 -7.09 -4.16
CA TYR A 8 2.54 -6.36 -5.41
C TYR A 8 1.37 -5.38 -5.28
N PRO A 9 1.57 -4.07 -5.47
CA PRO A 9 0.48 -3.09 -5.49
C PRO A 9 -0.31 -3.16 -6.80
N LEU A 10 -1.65 -3.21 -6.71
CA LEU A 10 -2.54 -3.37 -7.85
C LEU A 10 -3.70 -2.38 -7.78
N PHE A 11 -4.00 -1.71 -8.91
CA PHE A 11 -5.07 -0.72 -9.02
C PHE A 11 -6.25 -1.28 -9.79
N VAL A 12 -7.44 -1.19 -9.18
CA VAL A 12 -8.70 -1.61 -9.80
C VAL A 12 -9.64 -0.42 -9.94
N VAL A 13 -10.22 -0.28 -11.12
CA VAL A 13 -11.14 0.80 -11.47
C VAL A 13 -12.51 0.27 -11.87
N GLU A 14 -13.54 1.06 -11.65
CA GLU A 14 -14.87 0.80 -12.19
C GLU A 14 -14.88 0.92 -13.73
N GLY A 15 -15.70 0.11 -14.37
CA GLY A 15 -15.86 0.10 -15.82
C GLY A 15 -15.68 -1.27 -16.43
N THR A 16 -15.52 -1.32 -17.75
CA THR A 16 -15.40 -2.57 -18.52
C THR A 16 -14.34 -2.42 -19.58
N ASN A 17 -13.53 -3.47 -19.79
CA ASN A 17 -12.46 -3.55 -20.78
C ASN A 17 -11.39 -2.45 -20.62
N ILE A 18 -11.05 -2.12 -19.37
CA ILE A 18 -10.03 -1.11 -19.04
C ILE A 18 -8.72 -1.82 -18.67
N LYS A 19 -7.65 -1.49 -19.40
CA LYS A 19 -6.24 -1.67 -19.07
C LYS A 19 -5.54 -0.38 -19.42
N GLU A 20 -5.51 0.55 -18.48
CA GLU A 20 -5.03 1.92 -18.69
C GLU A 20 -3.64 2.09 -18.08
N PRO A 21 -2.61 2.47 -18.89
CA PRO A 21 -1.29 2.71 -18.35
C PRO A 21 -1.27 3.95 -17.47
N ILE A 22 -0.54 3.89 -16.35
CA ILE A 22 -0.31 5.02 -15.47
C ILE A 22 0.89 5.80 -16.00
N ALA A 23 0.66 6.99 -16.56
CA ALA A 23 1.67 7.77 -17.28
C ALA A 23 2.95 8.05 -16.44
N THR A 24 2.80 8.21 -15.15
CA THR A 24 3.89 8.48 -14.20
C THR A 24 4.57 7.24 -13.64
N MET A 25 4.05 6.05 -13.97
CA MET A 25 4.56 4.76 -13.50
C MET A 25 4.65 3.78 -14.67
N PRO A 26 5.76 3.79 -15.44
CA PRO A 26 5.94 2.90 -16.58
C PRO A 26 5.65 1.43 -16.22
N ASP A 27 4.96 0.71 -17.12
CA ASP A 27 4.60 -0.69 -16.99
C ASP A 27 3.58 -1.02 -15.87
N ILE A 28 3.03 -0.02 -15.18
CA ILE A 28 1.94 -0.18 -14.21
C ILE A 28 0.63 0.34 -14.79
N TYR A 29 -0.45 -0.41 -14.54
CA TYR A 29 -1.76 -0.17 -15.14
C TYR A 29 -2.86 -0.10 -14.09
N ARG A 30 -3.97 0.56 -14.45
CA ARG A 30 -5.27 0.38 -13.80
C ARG A 30 -6.08 -0.64 -14.59
N TYR A 31 -6.77 -1.53 -13.90
CA TYR A 31 -7.57 -2.59 -14.51
C TYR A 31 -9.03 -2.50 -14.10
N SER A 32 -9.97 -2.71 -15.04
CA SER A 32 -11.32 -3.11 -14.66
C SER A 32 -11.37 -4.59 -14.28
N LEU A 33 -12.41 -5.01 -13.56
CA LEU A 33 -12.53 -6.38 -13.03
C LEU A 33 -12.43 -7.46 -14.12
N ASP A 34 -12.97 -7.18 -15.30
CA ASP A 34 -12.93 -8.10 -16.46
C ASP A 34 -11.57 -8.19 -17.16
N ARG A 35 -10.60 -7.34 -16.76
CA ARG A 35 -9.26 -7.30 -17.35
C ARG A 35 -8.13 -7.60 -16.35
N ILE A 36 -8.46 -7.79 -15.08
CA ILE A 36 -7.45 -8.02 -14.02
C ILE A 36 -6.87 -9.43 -14.06
N ASP A 37 -7.60 -10.41 -14.62
CA ASP A 37 -7.22 -11.83 -14.59
C ASP A 37 -5.84 -12.09 -15.21
N GLU A 38 -5.50 -11.38 -16.29
CA GLU A 38 -4.17 -11.47 -16.93
C GLU A 38 -3.03 -11.13 -15.96
N GLU A 39 -3.25 -10.10 -15.13
CA GLU A 39 -2.25 -9.66 -14.13
C GLU A 39 -2.21 -10.61 -12.92
N LEU A 40 -3.35 -11.17 -12.53
CA LEU A 40 -3.43 -12.18 -11.47
C LEU A 40 -2.68 -13.46 -11.85
N GLU A 41 -2.74 -13.88 -13.10
CA GLU A 41 -1.95 -15.03 -13.61
C GLU A 41 -0.44 -14.74 -13.49
N CYS A 42 0.01 -13.51 -13.79
CA CYS A 42 1.41 -13.11 -13.62
C CYS A 42 1.84 -13.13 -12.15
N VAL A 43 1.00 -12.62 -11.24
CA VAL A 43 1.26 -12.63 -9.79
C VAL A 43 1.38 -14.06 -9.27
N GLN A 44 0.44 -14.93 -9.65
CA GLN A 44 0.46 -16.35 -9.27
C GLN A 44 1.70 -17.07 -9.79
N ALA A 45 2.03 -16.88 -11.06
CA ALA A 45 3.22 -17.50 -11.67
C ALA A 45 4.52 -17.03 -11.02
N ALA A 46 4.58 -15.76 -10.59
CA ALA A 46 5.72 -15.17 -9.91
C ALA A 46 5.90 -15.65 -8.46
N GLY A 47 4.92 -16.35 -7.87
CA GLY A 47 4.99 -16.86 -6.50
C GLY A 47 5.05 -15.77 -5.43
N ILE A 48 4.50 -14.59 -5.71
CA ILE A 48 4.44 -13.45 -4.80
C ILE A 48 3.43 -13.74 -3.69
N SER A 49 3.76 -13.37 -2.43
CA SER A 49 2.94 -13.68 -1.26
C SER A 49 1.60 -12.96 -1.25
N GLY A 50 1.58 -11.68 -1.59
CA GLY A 50 0.39 -10.85 -1.42
C GLY A 50 0.20 -9.78 -2.49
N ILE A 51 -1.03 -9.34 -2.62
CA ILE A 51 -1.44 -8.20 -3.42
C ILE A 51 -1.90 -7.10 -2.48
N LEU A 52 -1.36 -5.89 -2.62
CA LEU A 52 -1.89 -4.69 -1.99
C LEU A 52 -2.85 -4.03 -2.99
N LEU A 53 -4.13 -4.01 -2.65
CA LEU A 53 -5.20 -3.62 -3.56
C LEU A 53 -5.69 -2.20 -3.31
N PHE A 54 -5.69 -1.38 -4.36
CA PHE A 54 -6.24 -0.03 -4.39
C PHE A 54 -7.49 0.02 -5.27
N GLY A 55 -8.63 0.38 -4.69
CA GLY A 55 -9.87 0.61 -5.43
C GLY A 55 -10.02 2.08 -5.83
N VAL A 56 -10.23 2.34 -7.11
CA VAL A 56 -10.42 3.70 -7.63
C VAL A 56 -11.84 3.81 -8.21
N PRO A 57 -12.79 4.41 -7.46
CA PRO A 57 -14.17 4.53 -7.91
C PRO A 57 -14.31 5.58 -9.02
N ALA A 58 -15.33 5.45 -9.86
CA ALA A 58 -15.67 6.43 -10.89
C ALA A 58 -16.27 7.72 -10.30
N HIS A 59 -16.94 7.59 -9.17
CA HIS A 59 -17.54 8.72 -8.45
C HIS A 59 -16.98 8.85 -7.05
N LYS A 60 -16.61 10.05 -6.69
CA LYS A 60 -16.08 10.41 -5.38
C LYS A 60 -17.00 11.43 -4.72
N ASP A 61 -17.10 11.41 -3.40
CA ASP A 61 -17.88 12.36 -2.62
C ASP A 61 -17.09 12.88 -1.40
N ALA A 62 -17.67 13.81 -0.66
CA ALA A 62 -16.99 14.44 0.47
C ALA A 62 -16.72 13.50 1.66
N VAL A 63 -17.36 12.33 1.70
CA VAL A 63 -17.23 11.36 2.81
C VAL A 63 -16.62 10.03 2.36
N GLY A 64 -16.28 9.88 1.07
CA GLY A 64 -15.69 8.67 0.52
C GLY A 64 -16.63 7.47 0.62
N SER A 65 -17.94 7.66 0.39
CA SER A 65 -18.97 6.64 0.69
C SER A 65 -18.77 5.30 -0.01
N SER A 66 -18.17 5.29 -1.19
CA SER A 66 -17.87 4.06 -1.94
C SER A 66 -16.74 3.22 -1.32
N ALA A 67 -15.95 3.76 -0.39
CA ALA A 67 -14.90 3.04 0.31
C ALA A 67 -15.45 1.89 1.19
N TYR A 68 -16.59 2.12 1.80
CA TYR A 68 -17.25 1.19 2.72
C TYR A 68 -18.57 0.64 2.18
N ASP A 69 -18.76 0.69 0.86
CA ASP A 69 -19.89 0.05 0.17
C ASP A 69 -19.52 -1.41 -0.13
N PRO A 70 -20.29 -2.42 0.37
CA PRO A 70 -20.07 -3.83 0.05
C PRO A 70 -20.22 -4.17 -1.44
N HIS A 71 -20.76 -3.24 -2.23
CA HIS A 71 -20.83 -3.32 -3.69
C HIS A 71 -19.86 -2.38 -4.39
N GLY A 72 -19.00 -1.67 -3.63
CA GLY A 72 -17.95 -0.81 -4.17
C GLY A 72 -16.86 -1.59 -4.89
N ILE A 73 -16.09 -0.89 -5.71
CA ILE A 73 -15.07 -1.51 -6.57
C ILE A 73 -14.04 -2.31 -5.77
N LEU A 74 -13.63 -1.84 -4.58
CA LEU A 74 -12.65 -2.54 -3.74
C LEU A 74 -13.21 -3.88 -3.24
N ALA A 75 -14.41 -3.90 -2.67
CA ALA A 75 -15.06 -5.12 -2.19
C ALA A 75 -15.31 -6.14 -3.32
N GLN A 76 -15.74 -5.65 -4.49
CA GLN A 76 -15.91 -6.49 -5.67
C GLN A 76 -14.58 -7.09 -6.14
N ALA A 77 -13.50 -6.30 -6.14
CA ALA A 77 -12.17 -6.75 -6.54
C ALA A 77 -11.61 -7.80 -5.58
N ILE A 78 -11.75 -7.60 -4.28
CA ILE A 78 -11.35 -8.57 -3.25
C ILE A 78 -12.07 -9.91 -3.50
N THR A 79 -13.40 -9.87 -3.62
CA THR A 79 -14.22 -11.08 -3.87
C THR A 79 -13.82 -11.77 -5.18
N HIS A 80 -13.55 -11.00 -6.23
CA HIS A 80 -13.11 -11.54 -7.52
C HIS A 80 -11.75 -12.24 -7.40
N ILE A 81 -10.76 -11.59 -6.78
CA ILE A 81 -9.41 -12.14 -6.60
C ILE A 81 -9.47 -13.42 -5.75
N GLN A 82 -10.19 -13.43 -4.64
CA GLN A 82 -10.35 -14.61 -3.78
C GLN A 82 -11.02 -15.77 -4.51
N SER A 83 -11.97 -15.48 -5.41
CA SER A 83 -12.62 -16.52 -6.24
C SER A 83 -11.65 -17.15 -7.25
N LYS A 84 -10.68 -16.41 -7.74
CA LYS A 84 -9.69 -16.86 -8.74
C LYS A 84 -8.44 -17.46 -8.09
N LEU A 85 -7.97 -16.83 -7.04
CA LEU A 85 -6.73 -17.18 -6.33
C LEU A 85 -7.02 -17.35 -4.81
N PRO A 86 -7.69 -18.44 -4.39
CA PRO A 86 -8.16 -18.59 -3.00
C PRO A 86 -7.05 -18.72 -1.94
N HIS A 87 -5.79 -18.82 -2.36
CA HIS A 87 -4.62 -18.89 -1.46
C HIS A 87 -3.73 -17.65 -1.56
N GLN A 88 -4.13 -16.64 -2.36
CA GLN A 88 -3.40 -15.39 -2.47
C GLN A 88 -3.79 -14.45 -1.34
N LEU A 89 -2.82 -13.93 -0.61
CA LEU A 89 -3.10 -12.88 0.37
C LEU A 89 -3.56 -11.60 -0.33
N VAL A 90 -4.71 -11.10 0.06
CA VAL A 90 -5.27 -9.84 -0.45
C VAL A 90 -5.29 -8.83 0.68
N ILE A 91 -4.45 -7.83 0.57
CA ILE A 91 -4.32 -6.73 1.52
C ILE A 91 -5.11 -5.55 0.96
N ALA A 92 -6.09 -5.06 1.69
CA ALA A 92 -6.85 -3.87 1.30
C ALA A 92 -6.17 -2.60 1.83
N ASP A 93 -6.04 -1.57 1.00
CA ASP A 93 -5.64 -0.24 1.48
C ASP A 93 -6.85 0.46 2.11
N VAL A 94 -6.83 0.61 3.43
CA VAL A 94 -7.90 1.28 4.18
C VAL A 94 -7.58 2.77 4.30
N CYS A 95 -7.94 3.51 3.28
CA CYS A 95 -7.76 4.96 3.20
C CYS A 95 -8.92 5.59 2.44
N LEU A 96 -9.36 6.79 2.85
CA LEU A 96 -10.44 7.49 2.15
C LEU A 96 -9.97 8.32 0.96
N CYS A 97 -8.65 8.52 0.76
CA CYS A 97 -8.16 9.48 -0.23
C CYS A 97 -8.44 9.09 -1.69
N GLU A 98 -8.63 7.82 -2.00
CA GLU A 98 -9.05 7.32 -3.30
C GLU A 98 -10.53 7.60 -3.57
N TYR A 99 -11.32 7.79 -2.52
CA TYR A 99 -12.80 7.84 -2.53
C TYR A 99 -13.36 9.23 -2.26
N THR A 100 -12.57 10.11 -1.63
CA THR A 100 -12.99 11.50 -1.38
C THR A 100 -12.74 12.40 -2.58
N ASP A 101 -13.67 13.33 -2.84
CA ASP A 101 -13.58 14.30 -3.92
C ASP A 101 -12.48 15.36 -3.69
N HIS A 102 -12.09 15.58 -2.44
CA HIS A 102 -11.01 16.46 -2.03
C HIS A 102 -9.62 15.79 -1.91
N GLY A 103 -9.54 14.46 -2.02
CA GLY A 103 -8.29 13.70 -2.02
C GLY A 103 -7.51 13.64 -0.69
N HIS A 104 -8.12 14.03 0.44
CA HIS A 104 -7.55 13.83 1.77
C HIS A 104 -7.97 12.48 2.37
N CYS A 105 -7.17 11.97 3.31
CA CYS A 105 -7.35 10.65 3.93
C CYS A 105 -8.49 10.61 4.97
N GLY A 106 -9.11 11.73 5.30
CA GLY A 106 -10.19 11.84 6.27
C GLY A 106 -11.20 12.90 5.90
N LEU A 107 -12.27 13.00 6.69
CA LEU A 107 -13.29 14.02 6.55
C LEU A 107 -12.71 15.42 6.72
N VAL A 108 -13.25 16.38 5.99
CA VAL A 108 -12.77 17.77 5.95
C VAL A 108 -13.86 18.74 6.39
N HIS A 109 -13.49 19.67 7.29
CA HIS A 109 -14.30 20.83 7.60
C HIS A 109 -13.41 22.07 7.70
N GLU A 110 -13.76 23.16 7.01
CA GLU A 110 -12.99 24.42 6.97
C GLU A 110 -11.47 24.24 6.74
N HIS A 111 -11.09 23.34 5.81
CA HIS A 111 -9.70 22.96 5.50
C HIS A 111 -8.94 22.21 6.60
N ALA A 112 -9.62 21.75 7.66
CA ALA A 112 -9.06 20.87 8.68
C ALA A 112 -9.55 19.43 8.49
N ILE A 113 -8.69 18.47 8.81
CA ILE A 113 -9.08 17.06 8.86
C ILE A 113 -9.76 16.78 10.20
N LEU A 114 -10.94 16.19 10.13
CA LEU A 114 -11.71 15.76 11.30
C LEU A 114 -11.32 14.34 11.66
N ASN A 115 -10.32 14.19 12.54
CA ASN A 115 -9.79 12.88 12.90
C ASN A 115 -10.87 11.96 13.48
N ASP A 116 -11.49 12.38 14.58
CA ASP A 116 -12.40 11.54 15.37
C ASP A 116 -13.65 11.11 14.56
N GLU A 117 -14.12 11.96 13.65
CA GLU A 117 -15.25 11.67 12.76
C GLU A 117 -14.84 10.76 11.61
N THR A 118 -13.55 10.70 11.28
CA THR A 118 -13.00 9.83 10.24
C THR A 118 -12.88 8.37 10.71
N LEU A 119 -12.50 8.15 11.98
CA LEU A 119 -12.25 6.83 12.55
C LEU A 119 -13.37 5.80 12.31
N PRO A 120 -14.66 6.14 12.55
CA PRO A 120 -15.75 5.21 12.31
C PRO A 120 -15.91 4.80 10.83
N LEU A 121 -15.53 5.67 9.89
CA LEU A 121 -15.61 5.37 8.46
C LEU A 121 -14.51 4.41 8.04
N LEU A 122 -13.29 4.62 8.53
CA LEU A 122 -12.16 3.72 8.29
C LEU A 122 -12.43 2.34 8.91
N ALA A 123 -12.92 2.29 10.15
CA ALA A 123 -13.34 1.04 10.79
C ALA A 123 -14.43 0.30 9.99
N LYS A 124 -15.40 1.03 9.43
CA LYS A 124 -16.45 0.46 8.57
C LYS A 124 -15.87 -0.06 7.25
N MET A 125 -14.92 0.66 6.65
CA MET A 125 -14.21 0.22 5.45
C MET A 125 -13.45 -1.08 5.70
N ALA A 126 -12.68 -1.16 6.79
CA ALA A 126 -11.96 -2.35 7.19
C ALA A 126 -12.86 -3.58 7.30
N VAL A 127 -13.97 -3.45 8.05
CA VAL A 127 -14.97 -4.54 8.19
C VAL A 127 -15.52 -4.94 6.83
N CYS A 128 -15.84 -3.97 5.95
CA CYS A 128 -16.34 -4.23 4.61
C CYS A 128 -15.35 -5.04 3.78
N CYS A 129 -14.05 -4.65 3.77
CA CYS A 129 -13.01 -5.34 3.04
C CYS A 129 -12.79 -6.78 3.54
N VAL A 130 -12.74 -6.98 4.86
CA VAL A 130 -12.55 -8.32 5.43
C VAL A 130 -13.78 -9.22 5.18
N GLN A 131 -14.98 -8.68 5.25
CA GLN A 131 -16.20 -9.42 4.88
C GLN A 131 -16.23 -9.79 3.39
N ALA A 132 -15.59 -9.01 2.53
CA ALA A 132 -15.42 -9.33 1.11
C ALA A 132 -14.34 -10.40 0.86
N GLY A 133 -13.51 -10.73 1.87
CA GLY A 133 -12.48 -11.76 1.82
C GLY A 133 -11.03 -11.24 1.87
N ALA A 134 -10.80 -9.99 2.27
CA ALA A 134 -9.44 -9.52 2.51
C ALA A 134 -8.81 -10.26 3.70
N ASP A 135 -7.54 -10.63 3.55
CA ASP A 135 -6.78 -11.35 4.58
C ASP A 135 -6.10 -10.41 5.58
N ASN A 136 -5.89 -9.17 5.18
CA ASN A 136 -5.20 -8.15 5.97
C ASN A 136 -5.73 -6.77 5.59
N ASP A 137 -5.68 -5.87 6.57
CA ASP A 137 -6.07 -4.49 6.41
C ASP A 137 -4.87 -3.57 6.64
N MET A 138 -4.76 -2.47 5.90
CA MET A 138 -3.60 -1.59 5.94
C MET A 138 -4.05 -0.15 6.10
N MET A 139 -3.62 0.50 7.20
CA MET A 139 -4.17 1.76 7.62
C MET A 139 -3.18 2.83 8.04
N ASP A 140 -3.63 4.08 7.94
CA ASP A 140 -2.95 5.29 8.38
C ASP A 140 -3.60 5.83 9.68
N GLY A 141 -3.10 5.37 10.84
CA GLY A 141 -3.32 6.11 12.08
C GLY A 141 -4.43 5.67 13.03
N ASP A 142 -5.16 4.54 12.79
CA ASP A 142 -6.29 4.18 13.67
C ASP A 142 -6.46 2.69 13.96
N ILE A 143 -5.38 2.06 14.28
CA ILE A 143 -5.31 0.64 14.64
C ILE A 143 -6.37 0.25 15.67
N THR A 144 -6.54 1.06 16.74
CA THR A 144 -7.51 0.75 17.81
C THR A 144 -8.96 0.72 17.30
N ALA A 145 -9.36 1.70 16.48
CA ALA A 145 -10.73 1.77 15.98
C ALA A 145 -11.06 0.59 15.06
N ILE A 146 -10.13 0.22 14.19
CA ILE A 146 -10.25 -0.94 13.30
C ILE A 146 -10.26 -2.23 14.09
N ARG A 147 -9.31 -2.45 15.01
CA ARG A 147 -9.27 -3.65 15.84
C ARG A 147 -10.57 -3.88 16.59
N GLN A 148 -11.09 -2.84 17.25
CA GLN A 148 -12.37 -2.91 17.96
C GLN A 148 -13.54 -3.23 17.03
N ALA A 149 -13.58 -2.64 15.84
CA ALA A 149 -14.64 -2.92 14.88
C ALA A 149 -14.57 -4.35 14.33
N LEU A 150 -13.39 -4.83 13.97
CA LEU A 150 -13.19 -6.21 13.52
C LEU A 150 -13.59 -7.21 14.60
N ASP A 151 -13.15 -7.00 15.85
CA ASP A 151 -13.50 -7.85 16.99
C ASP A 151 -15.01 -7.88 17.24
N ALA A 152 -15.67 -6.73 17.18
CA ALA A 152 -17.13 -6.62 17.35
C ALA A 152 -17.93 -7.39 16.28
N HIS A 153 -17.32 -7.59 15.09
CA HIS A 153 -17.92 -8.35 13.99
C HIS A 153 -17.45 -9.82 13.94
N GLY A 154 -16.71 -10.30 14.96
CA GLY A 154 -16.19 -11.66 15.03
C GLY A 154 -15.00 -11.93 14.10
N LEU A 155 -14.31 -10.90 13.64
CA LEU A 155 -13.18 -10.93 12.71
C LEU A 155 -11.84 -10.74 13.46
N SER A 156 -11.72 -11.25 14.68
CA SER A 156 -10.57 -11.05 15.57
C SER A 156 -9.26 -11.70 15.09
N GLN A 157 -9.34 -12.59 14.10
CA GLN A 157 -8.16 -13.25 13.53
C GLN A 157 -7.55 -12.48 12.34
N THR A 158 -8.19 -11.39 11.88
CA THR A 158 -7.66 -10.58 10.79
C THR A 158 -6.48 -9.75 11.29
N PRO A 159 -5.27 -9.93 10.76
CA PRO A 159 -4.13 -9.12 11.12
C PRO A 159 -4.26 -7.69 10.60
N ILE A 160 -3.66 -6.73 11.30
CA ILE A 160 -3.61 -5.32 10.91
C ILE A 160 -2.17 -4.91 10.64
N MET A 161 -1.91 -4.39 9.44
CA MET A 161 -0.62 -3.80 9.05
C MET A 161 -0.71 -2.28 9.13
N GLY A 162 -0.09 -1.68 10.17
CA GLY A 162 -0.08 -0.24 10.37
C GLY A 162 0.85 0.48 9.39
N TYR A 163 0.43 1.64 8.86
CA TYR A 163 1.33 2.62 8.23
C TYR A 163 2.09 3.43 9.31
N SER A 164 2.73 2.74 10.24
CA SER A 164 3.20 3.24 11.53
C SER A 164 4.18 4.41 11.42
N ALA A 165 5.16 4.33 10.54
CA ALA A 165 6.12 5.39 10.31
C ALA A 165 5.98 5.97 8.90
N LYS A 166 4.92 6.77 8.68
CA LYS A 166 4.60 7.39 7.38
C LYS A 166 5.00 8.86 7.35
N TYR A 167 5.94 9.19 6.48
CA TYR A 167 6.49 10.53 6.32
C TYR A 167 5.80 11.32 5.19
N ALA A 168 5.62 12.62 5.39
CA ALA A 168 5.25 13.53 4.31
C ALA A 168 6.37 13.56 3.26
N SER A 169 6.06 13.15 2.02
CA SER A 169 7.09 12.92 1.03
C SER A 169 6.67 13.32 -0.38
N GLY A 170 7.64 13.85 -1.14
CA GLY A 170 7.52 14.10 -2.57
C GLY A 170 7.47 12.82 -3.41
N TYR A 171 7.89 11.69 -2.86
CA TYR A 171 7.88 10.38 -3.54
C TYR A 171 6.48 9.82 -3.78
N TYR A 172 5.42 10.43 -3.25
CA TYR A 172 4.04 9.96 -3.46
C TYR A 172 3.38 10.50 -4.73
N SER A 173 4.02 11.41 -5.47
CA SER A 173 3.38 12.07 -6.62
C SER A 173 2.83 11.10 -7.67
N PRO A 174 3.56 10.05 -8.12
CA PRO A 174 3.01 9.12 -9.10
C PRO A 174 1.81 8.30 -8.58
N PHE A 175 1.78 7.96 -7.28
CA PHE A 175 0.64 7.29 -6.66
C PHE A 175 -0.60 8.19 -6.66
N ARG A 176 -0.44 9.49 -6.39
CA ARG A 176 -1.57 10.43 -6.41
C ARG A 176 -2.21 10.52 -7.80
N ASP A 177 -1.41 10.41 -8.85
CA ASP A 177 -1.89 10.30 -10.23
C ASP A 177 -2.61 8.96 -10.46
N ALA A 178 -2.00 7.85 -10.03
CA ALA A 178 -2.56 6.50 -10.16
C ALA A 178 -3.93 6.34 -9.49
N ALA A 179 -4.08 6.83 -8.28
CA ALA A 179 -5.28 6.70 -7.46
C ALA A 179 -6.27 7.88 -7.60
N GLY A 180 -5.90 8.92 -8.37
CA GLY A 180 -6.68 10.15 -8.46
C GLY A 180 -6.87 10.82 -7.08
N SER A 181 -5.85 10.74 -6.21
CA SER A 181 -5.92 11.13 -4.79
C SER A 181 -5.07 12.36 -4.45
N ALA A 182 -4.84 13.23 -5.44
CA ALA A 182 -4.17 14.49 -5.20
C ALA A 182 -5.04 15.40 -4.32
N PRO A 183 -4.52 15.97 -3.21
CA PRO A 183 -5.27 16.91 -2.38
C PRO A 183 -5.72 18.14 -3.18
N CYS A 184 -7.00 18.50 -3.11
CA CYS A 184 -7.55 19.68 -3.77
C CYS A 184 -7.11 20.99 -3.10
N PHE A 185 -6.66 20.93 -1.86
CA PHE A 185 -6.15 22.08 -1.08
C PHE A 185 -5.03 21.62 -0.13
N GLY A 186 -4.16 22.56 0.28
CA GLY A 186 -3.10 22.29 1.25
C GLY A 186 -2.16 21.14 0.86
N ASP A 187 -1.74 20.42 1.87
CA ASP A 187 -0.94 19.21 1.74
C ASP A 187 -1.24 18.23 2.90
N ARG A 188 -0.49 17.12 3.00
CA ARG A 188 -0.72 16.10 4.04
C ARG A 188 0.20 16.23 5.26
N ARG A 189 0.95 17.32 5.41
CA ARG A 189 1.90 17.52 6.51
C ARG A 189 1.24 17.68 7.88
N SER A 190 -0.06 17.96 7.91
CA SER A 190 -0.82 18.05 9.17
C SER A 190 -1.04 16.71 9.85
N TYR A 191 -0.90 15.58 9.10
CA TYR A 191 -1.13 14.22 9.61
C TYR A 191 -0.11 13.19 9.11
N GLN A 192 0.93 13.59 8.39
CA GLN A 192 2.10 12.77 8.06
C GLN A 192 3.34 13.38 8.69
N MET A 193 4.26 12.53 9.17
CA MET A 193 5.43 12.97 9.90
C MET A 193 6.37 13.88 9.09
N ASP A 194 7.04 14.78 9.78
CA ASP A 194 8.08 15.62 9.19
C ASP A 194 9.31 14.75 8.83
N PRO A 195 9.79 14.79 7.56
CA PRO A 195 10.93 13.97 7.12
C PRO A 195 12.23 14.24 7.89
N ARG A 196 12.32 15.33 8.64
CA ARG A 196 13.49 15.66 9.47
C ARG A 196 13.50 14.94 10.82
N ASN A 197 12.40 14.31 11.23
CA ASN A 197 12.24 13.72 12.56
C ASN A 197 12.26 12.18 12.53
N GLY A 198 13.46 11.58 12.57
CA GLY A 198 13.59 10.12 12.60
C GLY A 198 13.13 9.46 13.91
N LYS A 199 13.18 10.19 15.05
CA LYS A 199 12.78 9.64 16.36
C LYS A 199 11.28 9.47 16.52
N GLU A 200 10.50 10.29 15.86
CA GLU A 200 9.04 10.19 15.84
C GLU A 200 8.58 8.87 15.22
N GLY A 201 9.23 8.43 14.13
CA GLY A 201 8.91 7.16 13.49
C GLY A 201 9.01 5.95 14.40
N VAL A 202 9.99 5.89 15.30
CA VAL A 202 10.09 4.82 16.30
C VAL A 202 8.95 4.89 17.30
N ARG A 203 8.64 6.09 17.80
CA ARG A 203 7.55 6.30 18.77
C ARG A 203 6.19 5.93 18.18
N GLU A 204 5.92 6.32 16.93
CA GLU A 204 4.64 5.99 16.28
C GLU A 204 4.51 4.47 16.05
N VAL A 205 5.60 3.78 15.73
CA VAL A 205 5.62 2.32 15.69
C VAL A 205 5.29 1.70 17.06
N GLU A 206 5.86 2.21 18.15
CA GLU A 206 5.56 1.74 19.51
C GLU A 206 4.08 1.99 19.85
N ASN A 207 3.53 3.15 19.47
CA ASN A 207 2.11 3.47 19.65
C ASN A 207 1.19 2.50 18.89
N ASP A 208 1.50 2.20 17.62
CA ASP A 208 0.70 1.27 16.81
C ASP A 208 0.73 -0.16 17.38
N ILE A 209 1.88 -0.60 17.92
CA ILE A 209 2.00 -1.89 18.62
C ILE A 209 1.07 -1.92 19.83
N ASP A 210 1.10 -0.87 20.66
CA ASP A 210 0.24 -0.75 21.84
C ASP A 210 -1.25 -0.68 21.47
N MET A 211 -1.59 -0.17 20.30
CA MET A 211 -2.93 -0.11 19.73
C MET A 211 -3.40 -1.42 19.10
N GLY A 212 -2.52 -2.42 18.93
CA GLY A 212 -2.87 -3.75 18.44
C GLY A 212 -2.53 -4.01 16.98
N ALA A 213 -1.54 -3.34 16.41
CA ALA A 213 -0.97 -3.71 15.12
C ALA A 213 -0.28 -5.06 15.19
N ASP A 214 -0.42 -5.88 14.15
CA ASP A 214 0.25 -7.17 13.99
C ASP A 214 1.50 -7.06 13.11
N ILE A 215 1.53 -6.09 12.22
CA ILE A 215 2.65 -5.76 11.32
C ILE A 215 2.82 -4.24 11.33
N VAL A 216 4.06 -3.77 11.40
CA VAL A 216 4.38 -2.33 11.35
C VAL A 216 5.12 -1.98 10.07
N MET A 217 4.98 -0.73 9.60
CA MET A 217 5.55 -0.32 8.32
C MET A 217 6.27 1.02 8.40
N VAL A 218 7.36 1.13 7.65
CA VAL A 218 8.02 2.42 7.31
C VAL A 218 7.72 2.78 5.86
N LYS A 219 7.25 4.02 5.63
CA LYS A 219 6.88 4.55 4.30
C LYS A 219 7.28 6.03 4.18
N PRO A 220 8.05 6.43 3.15
CA PRO A 220 8.72 5.62 2.12
C PRO A 220 9.85 4.74 2.65
N ALA A 221 10.46 3.90 1.78
CA ALA A 221 11.48 2.95 2.18
C ALA A 221 12.90 3.48 1.97
N LEU A 222 13.27 3.79 0.73
CA LEU A 222 14.66 3.92 0.31
C LEU A 222 15.38 5.11 0.94
N ALA A 223 14.68 6.24 1.05
CA ALA A 223 15.23 7.45 1.67
C ALA A 223 15.15 7.43 3.22
N TYR A 224 14.61 6.36 3.82
CA TYR A 224 14.35 6.21 5.27
C TYR A 224 14.90 4.89 5.83
N LEU A 225 15.95 4.32 5.21
CA LEU A 225 16.56 3.08 5.68
C LEU A 225 17.17 3.19 7.09
N ASP A 226 17.56 4.38 7.49
CA ASP A 226 17.97 4.70 8.85
C ASP A 226 16.82 4.54 9.85
N VAL A 227 15.62 5.00 9.50
CA VAL A 227 14.40 4.80 10.29
C VAL A 227 14.00 3.33 10.30
N VAL A 228 14.05 2.63 9.16
CA VAL A 228 13.80 1.18 9.07
C VAL A 228 14.71 0.43 10.03
N LYS A 229 16.02 0.78 10.03
CA LYS A 229 16.99 0.17 10.93
C LYS A 229 16.69 0.48 12.40
N ALA A 230 16.40 1.74 12.73
CA ALA A 230 16.05 2.14 14.09
C ALA A 230 14.79 1.43 14.59
N VAL A 231 13.72 1.36 13.78
CA VAL A 231 12.49 0.62 14.11
C VAL A 231 12.79 -0.86 14.35
N SER A 232 13.61 -1.50 13.51
CA SER A 232 13.94 -2.92 13.65
C SER A 232 14.68 -3.27 14.96
N GLU A 233 15.30 -2.30 15.60
CA GLU A 233 16.00 -2.46 16.88
C GLU A 233 15.05 -2.30 18.09
N HIS A 234 13.86 -1.73 17.90
CA HIS A 234 12.88 -1.46 18.95
C HIS A 234 11.58 -2.26 18.79
N CYS A 235 11.40 -2.94 17.67
CA CYS A 235 10.17 -3.67 17.36
C CYS A 235 10.42 -5.17 17.20
N SER A 236 9.55 -5.99 17.80
CA SER A 236 9.57 -7.47 17.67
C SER A 236 8.56 -7.99 16.65
N LEU A 237 7.66 -7.15 16.15
CA LEU A 237 6.69 -7.52 15.12
C LEU A 237 7.35 -7.57 13.74
N PRO A 238 6.73 -8.24 12.76
CA PRO A 238 7.16 -8.17 11.37
C PRO A 238 7.22 -6.73 10.87
N LEU A 239 8.35 -6.36 10.25
CA LEU A 239 8.58 -5.03 9.71
C LEU A 239 8.41 -5.01 8.19
N ALA A 240 7.40 -4.30 7.73
CA ALA A 240 7.17 -4.00 6.33
C ALA A 240 7.81 -2.67 5.92
N VAL A 241 8.14 -2.54 4.65
CA VAL A 241 8.51 -1.26 4.03
C VAL A 241 7.75 -1.07 2.73
N ASN A 242 7.44 0.17 2.39
CA ASN A 242 6.81 0.50 1.12
C ASN A 242 7.80 1.24 0.21
N ASN A 243 8.28 0.52 -0.80
CA ASN A 243 9.06 1.09 -1.90
C ASN A 243 8.08 1.81 -2.83
N VAL A 244 7.88 3.09 -2.56
CA VAL A 244 6.76 3.87 -3.09
C VAL A 244 6.92 4.25 -4.56
N SER A 245 5.84 4.73 -5.14
CA SER A 245 5.70 5.04 -6.56
C SER A 245 6.78 5.97 -7.12
N GLY A 246 7.22 6.98 -6.36
CA GLY A 246 8.30 7.89 -6.79
C GLY A 246 9.66 7.21 -6.79
N GLU A 247 9.93 6.33 -5.84
CA GLU A 247 11.17 5.53 -5.81
C GLU A 247 11.23 4.59 -7.01
N TYR A 248 10.10 3.94 -7.35
CA TYR A 248 9.93 3.15 -8.56
C TYR A 248 10.14 3.97 -9.84
N ALA A 249 9.41 5.08 -9.98
CA ALA A 249 9.44 5.92 -11.17
C ALA A 249 10.83 6.52 -11.44
N MET A 250 11.59 6.88 -10.40
CA MET A 250 12.96 7.37 -10.53
C MET A 250 13.89 6.34 -11.15
N VAL A 251 13.81 5.07 -10.74
CA VAL A 251 14.62 3.98 -11.32
C VAL A 251 14.25 3.78 -12.79
N LYS A 252 12.97 3.65 -13.10
CA LYS A 252 12.49 3.49 -14.48
C LYS A 252 12.92 4.66 -15.38
N ALA A 253 12.81 5.90 -14.90
CA ALA A 253 13.19 7.09 -15.67
C ALA A 253 14.70 7.14 -15.92
N ALA A 254 15.54 6.87 -14.93
CA ALA A 254 16.99 6.87 -15.07
C ALA A 254 17.48 5.72 -15.97
N ALA A 255 16.88 4.55 -15.86
CA ALA A 255 17.15 3.41 -16.73
C ALA A 255 16.79 3.71 -18.19
N LYS A 256 15.60 4.24 -18.43
CA LYS A 256 15.14 4.66 -19.77
C LYS A 256 16.09 5.71 -20.41
N ALA A 257 16.67 6.57 -19.59
CA ALA A 257 17.68 7.56 -20.03
C ALA A 257 19.10 6.96 -20.20
N GLY A 258 19.31 5.69 -19.94
CA GLY A 258 20.61 5.01 -20.04
C GLY A 258 21.61 5.43 -18.97
N MET A 259 21.15 6.00 -17.85
CA MET A 259 22.02 6.50 -16.78
C MET A 259 22.40 5.40 -15.78
N ILE A 260 21.59 4.35 -15.65
CA ILE A 260 21.77 3.25 -14.71
C ILE A 260 21.43 1.91 -15.36
N ASP A 261 22.00 0.83 -14.83
CA ASP A 261 21.55 -0.54 -15.10
C ASP A 261 20.32 -0.82 -14.22
N GLU A 262 19.16 -0.92 -14.86
CA GLU A 262 17.86 -1.05 -14.19
C GLU A 262 17.81 -2.23 -13.23
N LYS A 263 18.17 -3.42 -13.73
CA LYS A 263 18.10 -4.67 -12.98
C LYS A 263 18.99 -4.64 -11.74
N ARG A 264 20.23 -4.17 -11.90
CA ARG A 264 21.18 -4.06 -10.78
C ARG A 264 20.70 -3.10 -9.72
N ILE A 265 20.20 -1.93 -10.11
CA ILE A 265 19.71 -0.93 -9.14
C ILE A 265 18.47 -1.39 -8.43
N ILE A 266 17.53 -2.05 -9.12
CA ILE A 266 16.35 -2.64 -8.46
C ILE A 266 16.78 -3.67 -7.42
N PHE A 267 17.68 -4.59 -7.80
CA PHE A 267 18.19 -5.59 -6.88
C PHE A 267 18.90 -4.96 -5.67
N GLU A 268 19.82 -4.01 -5.89
CA GLU A 268 20.54 -3.33 -4.81
C GLU A 268 19.60 -2.59 -3.85
N ASN A 269 18.58 -1.91 -4.37
CA ASN A 269 17.58 -1.20 -3.58
C ASN A 269 16.79 -2.14 -2.68
N LEU A 270 16.28 -3.25 -3.24
CA LEU A 270 15.50 -4.22 -2.47
C LEU A 270 16.38 -4.96 -1.44
N ILE A 271 17.62 -5.28 -1.79
CA ILE A 271 18.59 -5.85 -0.82
C ILE A 271 18.96 -4.83 0.27
N ALA A 272 19.05 -3.54 -0.05
CA ALA A 272 19.29 -2.50 0.95
C ALA A 272 18.15 -2.43 1.99
N MET A 273 16.90 -2.59 1.57
CA MET A 273 15.75 -2.69 2.46
C MET A 273 15.83 -3.94 3.34
N LYS A 274 16.14 -5.11 2.76
CA LYS A 274 16.35 -6.36 3.52
C LYS A 274 17.52 -6.22 4.52
N ARG A 275 18.62 -5.59 4.11
CA ARG A 275 19.78 -5.33 4.96
C ARG A 275 19.45 -4.38 6.12
N ALA A 276 18.53 -3.45 5.91
CA ALA A 276 17.97 -2.59 6.97
C ALA A 276 17.00 -3.33 7.89
N SER A 277 16.77 -4.64 7.67
CA SER A 277 15.93 -5.57 8.43
C SER A 277 14.44 -5.58 8.05
N ALA A 278 14.05 -5.04 6.90
CA ALA A 278 12.69 -5.23 6.39
C ALA A 278 12.46 -6.72 6.08
N GLN A 279 11.35 -7.26 6.56
CA GLN A 279 10.93 -8.64 6.29
C GLN A 279 9.98 -8.69 5.09
N ILE A 280 9.09 -7.71 4.98
CA ILE A 280 8.08 -7.59 3.95
C ILE A 280 8.38 -6.33 3.12
N ILE A 281 8.36 -6.44 1.80
CA ILE A 281 8.61 -5.32 0.89
C ILE A 281 7.44 -5.15 -0.07
N ILE A 282 6.71 -4.06 0.08
CA ILE A 282 5.71 -3.64 -0.91
C ILE A 282 6.44 -2.89 -2.02
N THR A 283 6.34 -3.35 -3.26
CA THR A 283 7.06 -2.72 -4.37
C THR A 283 6.39 -3.00 -5.72
N TYR A 284 6.40 -2.01 -6.59
CA TYR A 284 5.96 -2.14 -7.98
C TYR A 284 6.94 -2.95 -8.83
N HIS A 285 8.16 -3.19 -8.35
CA HIS A 285 9.16 -4.07 -8.97
C HIS A 285 8.95 -5.56 -8.66
N ALA A 286 7.88 -5.93 -7.94
CA ALA A 286 7.72 -7.28 -7.41
C ALA A 286 7.72 -8.36 -8.51
N LEU A 287 6.99 -8.17 -9.61
CA LEU A 287 6.93 -9.14 -10.72
C LEU A 287 8.28 -9.31 -11.43
N GLU A 288 8.94 -8.20 -11.74
CA GLU A 288 10.27 -8.22 -12.38
C GLU A 288 11.29 -8.93 -11.47
N MET A 289 11.30 -8.56 -10.19
CA MET A 289 12.23 -9.11 -9.23
C MET A 289 12.00 -10.61 -9.00
N ALA A 290 10.75 -11.04 -8.86
CA ALA A 290 10.41 -12.46 -8.71
C ALA A 290 10.88 -13.28 -9.92
N HIS A 291 10.68 -12.79 -11.13
CA HIS A 291 11.18 -13.43 -12.35
C HIS A 291 12.71 -13.56 -12.34
N TRP A 292 13.44 -12.52 -11.98
CA TRP A 292 14.91 -12.58 -11.95
C TRP A 292 15.45 -13.48 -10.83
N LEU A 293 14.74 -13.61 -9.73
CA LEU A 293 15.09 -14.57 -8.66
C LEU A 293 14.90 -16.00 -9.15
N GLU A 294 13.82 -16.29 -9.85
CA GLU A 294 13.53 -17.62 -10.40
C GLU A 294 14.54 -18.04 -11.48
N THR A 295 14.88 -17.13 -12.40
CA THR A 295 15.81 -17.38 -13.48
C THR A 295 17.28 -17.34 -13.06
N GLY A 296 17.57 -16.92 -11.84
CA GLY A 296 18.94 -16.75 -11.32
C GLY A 296 19.68 -15.56 -11.91
N GLU A 297 19.00 -14.71 -12.67
CA GLU A 297 19.61 -13.57 -13.36
C GLU A 297 20.16 -12.48 -12.40
N VAL A 298 19.67 -12.42 -11.15
CA VAL A 298 20.16 -11.50 -10.13
C VAL A 298 21.54 -11.84 -9.57
N TYR A 299 22.02 -13.07 -9.79
CA TYR A 299 23.32 -13.54 -9.27
C TYR A 299 24.46 -13.41 -10.28
N ALA A 300 24.18 -12.93 -11.47
CA ALA A 300 25.17 -12.69 -12.53
C ALA A 300 25.79 -11.29 -12.40
N PHE A 301 26.46 -11.04 -11.26
CA PHE A 301 27.26 -9.81 -11.03
C PHE A 301 28.69 -10.00 -11.51
#